data_d79fb9483d46737c7fbf487a4e6d8743
#
_entry.id   d79fb9483d46737c7fbf487a4e6d8743
#
_cell.length_a   1.000
_cell.length_b   1.000
_cell.length_c   1.000
_cell.angle_alpha   90.00
_cell.angle_beta   90.00
_cell.angle_gamma   90.00
#
_symmetry.space_group_name_H-M   'P 1'
#
loop_
_entity.id
_entity.type
_entity.pdbx_description
1 polymer ?
#
loop_
_entity_poly.entity_id
_entity_poly.type
_entity_poly.pdbx_seq_one_letter_code
_entity_poly.pdbx_strand_id
1 'polypeptide(L)'
;HTRCIGDWSSDVCSSDLGHSDRLVISDGNFPAESMGKDAIVIRCDGHGVPELLDAILEVFPLDTYVEHPVNLMEVMPGDTVETPIWDTYKEIVAKHDARGAEAIGQIERFAFYDEAKKVYAIIATGESALYANIMLQKGVVVD
;
A
#
# COMPACT_ATOMS: atom_id res chain seq x y z
N HIS A 1 13.23 -7.65 11.22
CA HIS A 1 13.61 -8.75 10.40
C HIS A 1 14.05 -8.27 9.03
N THR A 2 15.33 -8.44 8.73
CA THR A 2 15.94 -7.88 7.53
C THR A 2 15.40 -8.48 6.23
N ARG A 3 14.76 -9.65 6.32
CA ARG A 3 14.19 -10.32 5.16
C ARG A 3 13.07 -9.54 4.49
N CYS A 4 12.38 -8.67 5.21
CA CYS A 4 11.20 -7.98 4.69
C CYS A 4 11.45 -7.26 3.38
N ILE A 5 12.55 -6.51 3.25
CA ILE A 5 12.83 -5.76 2.03
C ILE A 5 13.47 -6.66 0.98
N GLY A 6 14.38 -7.56 1.40
CA GLY A 6 15.08 -8.45 0.47
C GLY A 6 14.23 -9.60 -0.03
N ASP A 7 13.29 -10.07 0.79
CA ASP A 7 12.55 -11.30 0.53
C ASP A 7 11.10 -11.11 0.10
N TRP A 8 10.55 -9.90 0.16
CA TRP A 8 9.17 -9.70 -0.29
C TRP A 8 9.02 -10.15 -1.75
N SER A 9 10.08 -10.00 -2.55
CA SER A 9 10.07 -10.41 -3.95
C SER A 9 10.09 -11.93 -4.12
N SER A 10 10.47 -12.70 -3.12
CA SER A 10 10.35 -14.17 -3.19
C SER A 10 9.00 -14.65 -2.68
N ASP A 11 8.37 -13.90 -1.75
CA ASP A 11 7.04 -14.22 -1.26
C ASP A 11 5.93 -13.61 -2.13
N VAL A 12 6.12 -12.34 -2.55
CA VAL A 12 5.19 -11.59 -3.40
C VAL A 12 6.03 -10.79 -4.39
N CYS A 13 6.59 -11.44 -5.38
CA CYS A 13 7.36 -10.71 -6.39
C CYS A 13 6.43 -10.16 -7.48
N SER A 14 6.90 -9.19 -8.24
CA SER A 14 6.10 -8.56 -9.27
C SER A 14 5.64 -9.54 -10.37
N SER A 15 6.33 -10.66 -10.53
CA SER A 15 5.93 -11.69 -11.49
C SER A 15 4.75 -12.54 -10.99
N ASP A 16 4.52 -12.60 -9.68
CA ASP A 16 3.38 -13.32 -9.10
C ASP A 16 2.09 -12.52 -9.12
N LEU A 17 2.21 -11.19 -9.22
CA LEU A 17 1.09 -10.27 -9.26
C LEU A 17 0.71 -9.99 -10.70
N GLY A 18 -0.54 -10.24 -11.03
CA GLY A 18 -1.09 -9.91 -12.34
C GLY A 18 -1.53 -8.46 -12.43
N HIS A 19 -1.88 -8.03 -13.64
CA HIS A 19 -2.50 -6.74 -13.87
C HIS A 19 -3.78 -6.61 -13.05
N SER A 20 -3.96 -5.49 -12.39
CA SER A 20 -5.07 -5.17 -11.51
C SER A 20 -5.03 -5.84 -10.14
N ASP A 21 -4.07 -6.71 -9.85
CA ASP A 21 -3.90 -7.21 -8.49
C ASP A 21 -3.49 -6.06 -7.57
N ARG A 22 -3.90 -6.16 -6.32
CA ARG A 22 -3.67 -5.11 -5.34
C ARG A 22 -2.90 -5.63 -4.14
N LEU A 23 -2.21 -4.73 -3.47
CA LEU A 23 -1.62 -5.02 -2.18
C LEU A 23 -1.86 -3.86 -1.22
N VAL A 24 -1.83 -4.16 0.07
CA VAL A 24 -1.93 -3.15 1.13
C VAL A 24 -0.62 -3.14 1.90
N ILE A 25 -0.10 -1.94 2.16
CA ILE A 25 0.98 -1.75 3.13
C ILE A 25 0.30 -1.14 4.35
N SER A 26 0.30 -1.85 5.47
CA SER A 26 -0.50 -1.48 6.62
C SER A 26 0.35 -0.95 7.78
N ASP A 27 -0.26 -0.09 8.58
CA ASP A 27 0.36 0.40 9.80
C ASP A 27 0.29 -0.67 10.92
N GLY A 28 0.89 -0.35 12.08
CA GLY A 28 0.96 -1.29 13.18
C GLY A 28 -0.38 -1.62 13.85
N ASN A 29 -1.39 -0.82 13.58
CA ASN A 29 -2.73 -1.00 14.18
C ASN A 29 -3.72 -1.72 13.26
N PHE A 30 -3.35 -1.92 12.00
CA PHE A 30 -4.24 -2.56 11.03
C PHE A 30 -4.41 -4.04 11.37
N PRO A 31 -5.64 -4.58 11.32
CA PRO A 31 -5.87 -5.99 11.63
C PRO A 31 -5.51 -6.90 10.46
N ALA A 32 -4.21 -6.98 10.14
CA ALA A 32 -3.71 -7.68 8.95
C ALA A 32 -4.10 -9.16 8.94
N GLU A 33 -4.00 -9.84 10.08
CA GLU A 33 -4.29 -11.26 10.14
C GLU A 33 -5.76 -11.57 9.86
N SER A 34 -6.68 -10.78 10.40
CA SER A 34 -8.11 -11.01 10.16
C SER A 34 -8.55 -10.51 8.79
N MET A 35 -7.94 -9.43 8.27
CA MET A 35 -8.28 -8.92 6.94
C MET A 35 -7.64 -9.76 5.84
N GLY A 36 -6.49 -10.37 6.11
CA GLY A 36 -5.70 -11.08 5.11
C GLY A 36 -5.94 -12.59 5.09
N LYS A 37 -7.11 -13.09 5.46
CA LYS A 37 -7.37 -14.53 5.49
C LYS A 37 -7.13 -15.21 4.14
N ASP A 38 -7.46 -14.53 3.05
CA ASP A 38 -7.29 -15.03 1.70
C ASP A 38 -6.10 -14.41 0.99
N ALA A 39 -5.30 -13.60 1.71
CA ALA A 39 -4.15 -12.91 1.15
C ALA A 39 -2.86 -13.45 1.75
N ILE A 40 -1.75 -13.19 1.07
CA ILE A 40 -0.43 -13.43 1.63
C ILE A 40 -0.13 -12.29 2.62
N VAL A 41 0.16 -12.62 3.87
CA VAL A 41 0.51 -11.61 4.87
C VAL A 41 2.02 -11.69 5.14
N ILE A 42 2.71 -10.58 4.90
CA ILE A 42 4.15 -10.47 5.10
C ILE A 42 4.39 -9.49 6.26
N ARG A 43 5.11 -9.92 7.28
CA ARG A 43 5.39 -9.10 8.46
C ARG A 43 6.71 -8.36 8.28
N CYS A 44 6.64 -7.04 8.40
CA CYS A 44 7.81 -6.14 8.31
C CYS A 44 7.81 -5.17 9.49
N ASP A 45 7.72 -5.71 10.71
CA ASP A 45 7.51 -4.93 11.92
C ASP A 45 8.61 -3.91 12.22
N GLY A 46 9.80 -4.12 11.72
CA GLY A 46 10.93 -3.20 11.92
C GLY A 46 11.01 -2.04 10.93
N HIS A 47 10.04 -1.92 10.04
CA HIS A 47 10.07 -0.92 8.96
C HIS A 47 8.81 -0.05 8.97
N GLY A 48 8.94 1.19 8.51
CA GLY A 48 7.80 2.07 8.31
C GLY A 48 7.24 1.94 6.91
N VAL A 49 6.02 2.43 6.71
CA VAL A 49 5.37 2.37 5.39
C VAL A 49 6.13 3.13 4.31
N PRO A 50 6.63 4.38 4.56
CA PRO A 50 7.30 5.12 3.49
C PRO A 50 8.47 4.39 2.87
N GLU A 51 9.31 3.75 3.68
CA GLU A 51 10.48 3.05 3.15
C GLU A 51 10.09 1.84 2.31
N LEU A 52 9.04 1.11 2.74
CA LEU A 52 8.55 -0.04 2.00
C LEU A 52 7.81 0.38 0.74
N LEU A 53 7.07 1.47 0.78
CA LEU A 53 6.39 2.02 -0.38
C LEU A 53 7.40 2.38 -1.47
N ASP A 54 8.48 3.06 -1.11
CA ASP A 54 9.51 3.43 -2.06
C ASP A 54 10.17 2.20 -2.69
N ALA A 55 10.51 1.21 -1.87
CA ALA A 55 11.13 -0.02 -2.36
C ALA A 55 10.19 -0.82 -3.28
N ILE A 56 8.93 -0.88 -2.94
CA ILE A 56 7.93 -1.63 -3.73
C ILE A 56 7.71 -0.94 -5.07
N LEU A 57 7.58 0.37 -5.11
CA LEU A 57 7.33 1.10 -6.35
C LEU A 57 8.50 1.03 -7.33
N GLU A 58 9.70 0.66 -6.87
CA GLU A 58 10.82 0.38 -7.78
C GLU A 58 10.51 -0.76 -8.75
N VAL A 59 9.71 -1.74 -8.34
CA VAL A 59 9.43 -2.95 -9.11
C VAL A 59 7.94 -3.19 -9.34
N PHE A 60 7.08 -2.31 -8.86
CA PHE A 60 5.63 -2.46 -8.89
C PHE A 60 5.05 -1.25 -9.64
N PRO A 61 4.86 -1.34 -10.96
CA PRO A 61 4.27 -0.24 -11.70
C PRO A 61 2.81 -0.05 -11.31
N LEU A 62 2.39 1.19 -11.16
CA LEU A 62 1.00 1.49 -10.83
C LEU A 62 0.12 1.37 -12.08
N ASP A 63 -1.13 0.97 -11.87
CA ASP A 63 -2.07 0.77 -12.96
C ASP A 63 -2.42 2.11 -13.63
N THR A 64 -2.24 2.16 -14.94
CA THR A 64 -2.53 3.38 -15.72
C THR A 64 -3.96 3.40 -16.25
N TYR A 65 -4.70 2.31 -16.11
CA TYR A 65 -6.08 2.21 -16.59
C TYR A 65 -7.10 2.68 -15.56
N VAL A 66 -6.67 2.92 -14.33
CA VAL A 66 -7.55 3.47 -13.29
C VAL A 66 -7.06 4.84 -12.88
N GLU A 67 -7.99 5.68 -12.45
CA GLU A 67 -7.67 7.06 -12.06
C GLU A 67 -6.81 7.11 -10.81
N HIS A 68 -7.11 6.25 -9.83
CA HIS A 68 -6.40 6.22 -8.55
C HIS A 68 -5.89 4.82 -8.24
N PRO A 69 -4.71 4.44 -8.77
CA PRO A 69 -4.11 3.16 -8.42
C PRO A 69 -3.52 3.13 -7.00
N VAL A 70 -3.43 4.27 -6.34
CA VAL A 70 -3.02 4.39 -4.94
C VAL A 70 -4.20 4.92 -4.16
N ASN A 71 -4.59 4.23 -3.10
CA ASN A 71 -5.72 4.65 -2.26
C ASN A 71 -5.33 4.68 -0.80
N LEU A 72 -5.73 5.75 -0.13
CA LEU A 72 -5.55 5.94 1.30
C LEU A 72 -6.90 5.79 2.00
N MET A 73 -6.86 5.40 3.26
CA MET A 73 -8.07 5.38 4.08
C MET A 73 -8.45 6.81 4.43
N GLU A 74 -9.65 7.22 4.06
CA GLU A 74 -10.16 8.56 4.35
C GLU A 74 -10.25 8.79 5.87
N VAL A 75 -9.93 10.01 6.30
CA VAL A 75 -10.07 10.39 7.71
C VAL A 75 -11.56 10.38 8.07
N MET A 76 -11.89 9.81 9.22
CA MET A 76 -13.27 9.70 9.67
C MET A 76 -13.88 11.09 9.89
N PRO A 77 -15.16 11.28 9.51
CA PRO A 77 -15.85 12.55 9.79
C PRO A 77 -15.80 12.91 11.28
N GLY A 78 -15.45 14.15 11.55
CA GLY A 78 -15.32 14.63 12.91
C GLY A 78 -13.96 14.40 13.56
N ASP A 79 -13.12 13.62 12.93
CA ASP A 79 -11.75 13.41 13.38
C ASP A 79 -10.89 14.59 12.91
N THR A 80 -10.10 15.14 13.83
CA THR A 80 -9.28 16.32 13.52
C THR A 80 -7.80 15.97 13.40
N VAL A 81 -7.46 14.68 13.23
CA VAL A 81 -6.06 14.28 13.12
C VAL A 81 -5.43 14.82 11.84
N GLU A 82 -4.16 15.19 11.95
CA GLU A 82 -3.35 15.54 10.80
C GLU A 82 -2.71 14.27 10.24
N THR A 83 -2.45 14.27 8.95
CA THR A 83 -1.87 13.13 8.27
C THR A 83 -0.60 13.52 7.51
N PRO A 84 0.46 13.92 8.23
CA PRO A 84 1.70 14.37 7.56
C PRO A 84 2.35 13.28 6.72
N ILE A 85 2.14 12.00 7.05
CA ILE A 85 2.68 10.90 6.27
C ILE A 85 2.12 10.88 4.83
N TRP A 86 0.93 11.42 4.62
CA TRP A 86 0.36 11.51 3.27
C TRP A 86 1.19 12.40 2.35
N ASP A 87 1.79 13.46 2.88
CA ASP A 87 2.67 14.32 2.09
C ASP A 87 3.92 13.55 1.65
N THR A 88 4.44 12.71 2.53
CA THR A 88 5.55 11.82 2.21
C THR A 88 5.16 10.84 1.10
N TYR A 89 3.95 10.29 1.17
CA TYR A 89 3.45 9.38 0.13
C TYR A 89 3.35 10.08 -1.22
N LYS A 90 2.89 11.33 -1.25
CA LYS A 90 2.80 12.09 -2.49
C LYS A 90 4.17 12.27 -3.15
N GLU A 91 5.19 12.54 -2.34
CA GLU A 91 6.55 12.69 -2.86
C GLU A 91 7.09 11.36 -3.40
N ILE A 92 6.86 10.27 -2.69
CA ILE A 92 7.32 8.95 -3.10
C ILE A 92 6.62 8.52 -4.40
N VAL A 93 5.31 8.67 -4.47
CA VAL A 93 4.55 8.31 -5.67
C VAL A 93 5.01 9.16 -6.87
N ALA A 94 5.26 10.44 -6.66
CA ALA A 94 5.74 11.32 -7.72
C ALA A 94 7.11 10.91 -8.28
N LYS A 95 7.92 10.25 -7.47
CA LYS A 95 9.22 9.69 -7.91
C LYS A 95 9.05 8.55 -8.92
N HIS A 96 7.98 7.78 -8.78
CA HIS A 96 7.78 6.54 -9.54
C HIS A 96 6.65 6.61 -10.57
N ASP A 97 5.78 7.61 -10.48
CA ASP A 97 4.64 7.78 -11.40
C ASP A 97 4.49 9.25 -11.76
N ALA A 98 4.41 9.53 -13.05
CA ALA A 98 4.35 10.90 -13.55
C ALA A 98 3.10 11.66 -13.09
N ARG A 99 2.02 10.95 -12.73
CA ARG A 99 0.80 11.57 -12.20
C ARG A 99 0.99 12.16 -10.81
N GLY A 100 1.96 11.62 -10.04
CA GLY A 100 2.23 12.10 -8.69
C GLY A 100 1.01 12.01 -7.79
N ALA A 101 0.67 13.11 -7.12
CA ALA A 101 -0.46 13.15 -6.20
C ALA A 101 -1.81 12.85 -6.87
N GLU A 102 -1.93 13.04 -8.18
CA GLU A 102 -3.17 12.74 -8.90
C GLU A 102 -3.48 11.24 -8.97
N ALA A 103 -2.47 10.40 -8.80
CA ALA A 103 -2.66 8.95 -8.74
C ALA A 103 -3.23 8.49 -7.39
N ILE A 104 -3.27 9.36 -6.39
CA ILE A 104 -3.68 9.02 -5.03
C ILE A 104 -5.12 9.43 -4.80
N GLY A 105 -5.96 8.45 -4.47
CA GLY A 105 -7.33 8.68 -4.05
C GLY A 105 -7.53 8.32 -2.59
N GLN A 106 -8.75 8.48 -2.12
CA GLN A 106 -9.12 8.12 -0.75
C GLN A 106 -10.37 7.27 -0.78
N ILE A 107 -10.42 6.28 0.12
CA ILE A 107 -11.55 5.37 0.26
C ILE A 107 -12.05 5.48 1.69
N GLU A 108 -13.36 5.55 1.87
CA GLU A 108 -13.98 5.56 3.19
C GLU A 108 -13.53 4.32 4.00
N ARG A 109 -13.40 4.46 5.31
CA ARG A 109 -12.78 3.48 6.19
C ARG A 109 -13.32 2.06 6.02
N PHE A 110 -14.63 1.90 6.05
CA PHE A 110 -15.24 0.57 5.96
C PHE A 110 -15.12 -0.01 4.55
N ALA A 111 -15.22 0.85 3.53
CA ALA A 111 -14.98 0.43 2.16
C ALA A 111 -13.51 0.01 1.96
N PHE A 112 -12.58 0.70 2.62
CA PHE A 112 -11.16 0.32 2.59
C PHE A 112 -10.98 -1.09 3.17
N TYR A 113 -11.60 -1.37 4.32
CA TYR A 113 -11.52 -2.70 4.93
C TYR A 113 -12.12 -3.78 4.03
N ASP A 114 -13.28 -3.50 3.41
CA ASP A 114 -13.90 -4.44 2.49
C ASP A 114 -13.00 -4.73 1.28
N GLU A 115 -12.36 -3.70 0.72
CA GLU A 115 -11.44 -3.88 -0.39
C GLU A 115 -10.15 -4.58 0.05
N ALA A 116 -9.68 -4.32 1.26
CA ALA A 116 -8.48 -4.95 1.79
C ALA A 116 -8.63 -6.47 1.91
N LYS A 117 -9.84 -6.96 2.12
CA LYS A 117 -10.10 -8.42 2.19
C LYS A 117 -9.92 -9.11 0.84
N LYS A 118 -9.90 -8.36 -0.25
CA LYS A 118 -9.80 -8.87 -1.62
C LYS A 118 -8.41 -8.73 -2.21
N VAL A 119 -7.47 -8.14 -1.49
CA VAL A 119 -6.12 -7.90 -2.04
C VAL A 119 -5.32 -9.20 -2.08
N TYR A 120 -4.33 -9.22 -2.97
CA TYR A 120 -3.42 -10.36 -3.11
C TYR A 120 -2.52 -10.52 -1.88
N ALA A 121 -2.02 -9.41 -1.36
CA ALA A 121 -1.07 -9.44 -0.23
C ALA A 121 -1.25 -8.24 0.68
N ILE A 122 -0.93 -8.44 1.96
CA ILE A 122 -0.86 -7.38 2.96
C ILE A 122 0.54 -7.39 3.56
N ILE A 123 1.23 -6.27 3.48
CA ILE A 123 2.54 -6.10 4.11
C ILE A 123 2.32 -5.35 5.42
N ALA A 124 2.42 -6.07 6.53
CA ALA A 124 2.17 -5.52 7.86
C ALA A 124 3.46 -4.92 8.41
N THR A 125 3.43 -3.63 8.73
CA THR A 125 4.61 -2.90 9.20
C THR A 125 4.46 -2.49 10.66
N GLY A 126 5.52 -1.94 11.23
CA GLY A 126 5.49 -1.33 12.55
C GLY A 126 5.19 0.17 12.54
N GLU A 127 4.65 0.70 11.45
CA GLU A 127 4.37 2.12 11.32
C GLU A 127 3.42 2.62 12.41
N SER A 128 3.79 3.71 13.07
CA SER A 128 2.99 4.30 14.15
C SER A 128 2.14 5.50 13.72
N ALA A 129 2.37 6.02 12.52
CA ALA A 129 1.60 7.17 12.03
C ALA A 129 0.13 6.79 11.84
N LEU A 130 -0.75 7.76 12.11
CA LEU A 130 -2.20 7.56 11.95
C LEU A 130 -2.57 7.63 10.47
N TYR A 131 -3.57 6.82 10.08
CA TYR A 131 -4.07 6.76 8.69
C TYR A 131 -2.96 6.47 7.68
N ALA A 132 -2.02 5.60 8.06
CA ALA A 132 -0.85 5.29 7.24
C ALA A 132 -1.08 4.13 6.26
N ASN A 133 -2.22 3.44 6.34
CA ASN A 133 -2.51 2.33 5.44
C ASN A 133 -2.64 2.81 4.01
N ILE A 134 -2.00 2.11 3.08
CA ILE A 134 -2.01 2.48 1.66
C ILE A 134 -2.24 1.24 0.81
N MET A 135 -3.13 1.34 -0.17
CA MET A 135 -3.47 0.26 -1.09
C MET A 135 -2.95 0.61 -2.47
N LEU A 136 -2.25 -0.32 -3.09
CA LEU A 136 -1.66 -0.15 -4.41
C LEU A 136 -2.28 -1.14 -5.40
N GLN A 137 -2.57 -0.68 -6.61
CA GLN A 137 -3.06 -1.53 -7.70
C GLN A 137 -1.98 -1.62 -8.78
N LYS A 138 -1.60 -2.85 -9.12
CA LYS A 138 -0.52 -3.10 -10.07
C LYS A 138 -0.98 -2.92 -11.51
N GLY A 139 -0.16 -2.23 -12.26
CA GLY A 139 -0.34 -2.10 -13.70
C GLY A 139 0.46 -3.13 -14.49
N VAL A 140 0.51 -2.92 -15.79
CA VAL A 140 1.26 -3.75 -16.70
C VAL A 140 2.74 -3.40 -16.62
N VAL A 141 3.59 -4.42 -16.52
CA VAL A 141 5.04 -4.21 -16.59
C VAL A 141 5.41 -3.97 -18.04
N VAL A 142 5.99 -2.81 -18.30
CA VAL A 142 6.44 -2.43 -19.66
C VAL A 142 7.96 -2.26 -19.63
N ASP A 143 8.64 -3.01 -20.44
CA ASP A 143 10.10 -2.92 -20.55
C ASP A 143 10.51 -1.88 -21.60
#